data_246109552306a226fab4baa23dc59957
#
_entry.id   246109552306a226fab4baa23dc59957
#
_cell.length_a   1.000
_cell.length_b   1.000
_cell.length_c   1.000
_cell.angle_alpha   90.00
_cell.angle_beta   90.00
_cell.angle_gamma   90.00
#
_symmetry.space_group_name_H-M   'P 1'
#
loop_
_entity.id
_entity.type
_entity.pdbx_description
1 polymer ?
#
loop_
_entity_poly.entity_id
_entity_poly.type
_entity_poly.pdbx_seq_one_letter_code
_entity_poly.pdbx_strand_id
1 'polypeptide(L)'
;MNLLEAAKNGIVTDAIKEVASIEGVDASTLLEHIAHGRCVIPRNKNRLSRFAGIGKGLRTKINASIGTSSDIIDPLAEVKKALAAQKAGADTLMELSVGGDLDAIRKEVLS
;
A
#
# COMPACT_ATOMS: atom_id res chain seq x y z
N MET A 1 -9.78 3.76 17.54
CA MET A 1 -10.56 4.34 16.41
C MET A 1 -9.81 4.06 15.11
N ASN A 2 -10.47 3.44 14.17
CA ASN A 2 -9.91 3.23 12.84
C ASN A 2 -10.16 4.44 11.92
N LEU A 3 -9.57 4.43 10.72
CA LEU A 3 -9.67 5.56 9.80
C LEU A 3 -11.12 5.84 9.37
N LEU A 4 -11.91 4.81 9.12
CA LEU A 4 -13.31 4.96 8.73
C LEU A 4 -14.15 5.61 9.84
N GLU A 5 -13.96 5.17 11.07
CA GLU A 5 -14.63 5.76 12.23
C GLU A 5 -14.24 7.22 12.42
N ALA A 6 -12.93 7.52 12.31
CA ALA A 6 -12.45 8.91 12.38
C ALA A 6 -13.11 9.77 11.30
N ALA A 7 -13.14 9.29 10.06
CA ALA A 7 -13.75 10.02 8.95
C ALA A 7 -15.26 10.25 9.15
N LYS A 8 -15.99 9.24 9.62
CA LYS A 8 -17.42 9.38 9.95
C LYS A 8 -17.68 10.40 11.05
N ASN A 9 -16.73 10.58 11.96
CA ASN A 9 -16.79 11.58 13.02
C ASN A 9 -16.22 12.95 12.61
N GLY A 10 -15.90 13.15 11.34
CA GLY A 10 -15.37 14.42 10.84
C GLY A 10 -13.92 14.71 11.26
N ILE A 11 -13.17 13.69 11.70
CA ILE A 11 -11.79 13.86 12.17
C ILE A 11 -10.83 13.69 11.00
N VAL A 12 -10.12 14.77 10.65
CA VAL A 12 -9.04 14.76 9.64
C VAL A 12 -7.77 14.24 10.30
N THR A 13 -7.42 12.99 10.05
CA THR A 13 -6.20 12.36 10.58
C THR A 13 -4.97 12.80 9.79
N ASP A 14 -3.77 12.53 10.33
CA ASP A 14 -2.51 12.81 9.64
C ASP A 14 -2.41 12.02 8.32
N ALA A 15 -2.92 10.80 8.28
CA ALA A 15 -2.98 10.00 7.06
C ALA A 15 -3.81 10.69 5.97
N ILE A 16 -4.96 11.25 6.32
CA ILE A 16 -5.81 12.00 5.38
C ILE A 16 -5.08 13.26 4.88
N LYS A 17 -4.43 14.00 5.76
CA LYS A 17 -3.66 15.20 5.40
C LYS A 17 -2.53 14.87 4.44
N GLU A 18 -1.76 13.83 4.73
CA GLU A 18 -0.62 13.42 3.91
C GLU A 18 -1.06 12.98 2.51
N VAL A 19 -2.07 12.11 2.42
CA VAL A 19 -2.60 11.65 1.13
C VAL A 19 -3.20 12.82 0.34
N ALA A 20 -3.95 13.68 0.98
CA ALA A 20 -4.52 14.87 0.33
C ALA A 20 -3.43 15.77 -0.27
N SER A 21 -2.34 15.98 0.47
CA SER A 21 -1.18 16.75 0.01
C SER A 21 -0.48 16.10 -1.18
N ILE A 22 -0.22 14.80 -1.10
CA ILE A 22 0.46 14.05 -2.17
C ILE A 22 -0.38 14.02 -3.45
N GLU A 23 -1.68 13.84 -3.33
CA GLU A 23 -2.61 13.74 -4.47
C GLU A 23 -3.09 15.11 -4.98
N GLY A 24 -2.82 16.18 -4.26
CA GLY A 24 -3.31 17.51 -4.63
C GLY A 24 -4.82 17.66 -4.53
N VAL A 25 -5.45 16.95 -3.60
CA VAL A 25 -6.90 17.00 -3.37
C VAL A 25 -7.21 17.66 -2.03
N ASP A 26 -8.45 18.15 -1.88
CA ASP A 26 -8.90 18.74 -0.64
C ASP A 26 -9.10 17.67 0.45
N ALA A 27 -8.57 17.93 1.65
CA ALA A 27 -8.63 16.97 2.77
C ALA A 27 -10.09 16.70 3.20
N SER A 28 -10.96 17.69 3.16
CA SER A 28 -12.38 17.51 3.50
C SER A 28 -13.12 16.63 2.49
N THR A 29 -12.81 16.76 1.21
CA THR A 29 -13.35 15.91 0.15
C THR A 29 -12.87 14.47 0.31
N LEU A 30 -11.58 14.28 0.58
CA LEU A 30 -11.01 12.95 0.82
C LEU A 30 -11.64 12.30 2.06
N LEU A 31 -11.80 13.05 3.15
CA LEU A 31 -12.48 12.58 4.36
C LEU A 31 -13.90 12.09 4.05
N GLU A 32 -14.66 12.85 3.28
CA GLU A 32 -16.00 12.48 2.88
C GLU A 32 -16.03 11.18 2.06
N HIS A 33 -15.09 11.03 1.11
CA HIS A 33 -14.98 9.81 0.32
C HIS A 33 -14.62 8.59 1.18
N ILE A 34 -13.76 8.76 2.18
CA ILE A 34 -13.44 7.68 3.14
C ILE A 34 -14.68 7.33 3.98
N ALA A 35 -15.37 8.34 4.51
CA ALA A 35 -16.56 8.13 5.33
C ALA A 35 -17.66 7.36 4.59
N HIS A 36 -17.77 7.53 3.28
CA HIS A 36 -18.74 6.84 2.42
C HIS A 36 -18.18 5.55 1.76
N GLY A 37 -17.01 5.08 2.16
CA GLY A 37 -16.42 3.85 1.64
C GLY A 37 -15.93 3.93 0.19
N ARG A 38 -15.68 5.13 -0.34
CA ARG A 38 -15.21 5.35 -1.72
C ARG A 38 -13.69 5.43 -1.85
N CYS A 39 -12.99 5.62 -0.75
CA CYS A 39 -11.53 5.66 -0.67
C CYS A 39 -11.04 4.92 0.57
N VAL A 40 -9.85 4.33 0.46
CA VAL A 40 -9.15 3.69 1.58
C VAL A 40 -7.70 4.17 1.63
N ILE A 41 -7.10 4.14 2.81
CA ILE A 41 -5.68 4.37 3.02
C ILE A 41 -5.13 3.18 3.82
N PRO A 42 -4.58 2.15 3.16
CA PRO A 42 -3.99 1.00 3.84
C PRO A 42 -2.77 1.42 4.65
N ARG A 43 -2.59 0.81 5.81
CA ARG A 43 -1.43 1.07 6.67
C ARG A 43 -1.03 -0.19 7.43
N ASN A 44 0.27 -0.49 7.42
CA ASN A 44 0.84 -1.45 8.33
C ASN A 44 1.23 -0.74 9.64
N LYS A 45 0.69 -1.18 10.77
CA LYS A 45 0.97 -0.59 12.09
C LYS A 45 2.42 -0.78 12.54
N ASN A 46 3.03 -1.86 12.09
CA ASN A 46 4.37 -2.28 12.52
C ASN A 46 5.47 -1.76 11.60
N ARG A 47 5.13 -1.01 10.58
CA ARG A 47 6.09 -0.53 9.59
C ARG A 47 5.78 0.91 9.20
N LEU A 48 6.80 1.75 9.28
CA LEU A 48 6.71 3.11 8.76
C LEU A 48 6.85 3.07 7.23
N SER A 49 5.81 3.43 6.54
CA SER A 49 5.79 3.58 5.10
C SER A 49 4.99 4.81 4.72
N ARG A 50 5.19 5.28 3.51
CA ARG A 50 4.34 6.35 2.97
C ARG A 50 2.91 5.86 2.85
N PHE A 51 1.97 6.76 3.08
CA PHE A 51 0.57 6.46 2.84
C PHE A 51 0.27 6.47 1.35
N ALA A 52 -0.56 5.53 0.93
CA ALA A 52 -1.12 5.53 -0.41
C ALA A 52 -2.65 5.51 -0.30
N GLY A 53 -3.29 6.50 -0.88
CA GLY A 53 -4.74 6.53 -0.96
C GLY A 53 -5.24 5.83 -2.22
N ILE A 54 -6.27 5.04 -2.12
CA ILE A 54 -6.85 4.27 -3.23
C ILE A 54 -8.34 4.55 -3.29
N GLY A 55 -8.83 4.99 -4.44
CA GLY A 55 -10.25 5.17 -4.66
C GLY A 55 -10.62 6.44 -5.41
N LYS A 56 -11.84 6.88 -5.19
CA LYS A 56 -12.47 7.97 -5.94
C LYS A 56 -11.70 9.28 -5.85
N GLY A 57 -11.41 9.87 -6.99
CA GLY A 57 -10.72 11.16 -7.09
C GLY A 57 -9.21 11.10 -6.91
N LEU A 58 -8.65 9.94 -6.67
CA LEU A 58 -7.22 9.73 -6.49
C LEU A 58 -6.57 9.12 -7.73
N ARG A 59 -5.26 9.33 -7.89
CA ARG A 59 -4.49 8.70 -8.96
C ARG A 59 -4.59 7.17 -8.85
N THR A 60 -4.73 6.49 -9.99
CA THR A 60 -4.69 5.02 -10.03
C THR A 60 -3.33 4.51 -9.56
N LYS A 61 -3.33 3.65 -8.56
CA LYS A 61 -2.10 3.07 -8.01
C LYS A 61 -1.70 1.82 -8.78
N ILE A 62 -0.39 1.64 -8.92
CA ILE A 62 0.20 0.47 -9.56
C ILE A 62 0.62 -0.51 -8.48
N ASN A 63 0.03 -1.70 -8.51
CA ASN A 63 0.39 -2.81 -7.64
C ASN A 63 1.24 -3.81 -8.42
N ALA A 64 2.51 -3.95 -8.05
CA ALA A 64 3.41 -4.90 -8.69
C ALA A 64 3.35 -6.24 -7.97
N SER A 65 3.15 -7.31 -8.72
CA SER A 65 3.11 -8.67 -8.20
C SER A 65 4.48 -9.33 -8.38
N ILE A 66 4.97 -9.94 -7.31
CA ILE A 66 6.16 -10.79 -7.30
C ILE A 66 5.81 -12.14 -6.66
N GLY A 67 6.70 -13.11 -6.75
CA GLY A 67 6.51 -14.38 -6.06
C GLY A 67 7.27 -15.52 -6.71
N THR A 68 7.64 -16.50 -5.89
CA THR A 68 8.21 -17.78 -6.33
C THR A 68 7.11 -18.67 -6.89
N SER A 69 7.50 -19.61 -7.78
CA SER A 69 6.61 -20.66 -8.29
C SER A 69 7.02 -22.02 -7.70
N SER A 70 6.30 -23.08 -8.07
CA SER A 70 6.70 -24.46 -7.75
C SER A 70 7.98 -24.87 -8.47
N ASP A 71 8.27 -24.27 -9.63
CA ASP A 71 9.40 -24.64 -10.50
C ASP A 71 10.65 -23.76 -10.24
N ILE A 72 10.44 -22.50 -9.88
CA ILE A 72 11.53 -21.54 -9.64
C ILE A 72 11.37 -20.92 -8.26
N ILE A 73 12.29 -21.24 -7.36
CA ILE A 73 12.34 -20.74 -6.00
C ILE A 73 13.68 -20.05 -5.82
N ASP A 74 13.73 -18.72 -5.98
CA ASP A 74 14.93 -17.90 -5.81
C ASP A 74 14.58 -16.64 -5.01
N PRO A 75 14.75 -16.68 -3.67
CA PRO A 75 14.44 -15.54 -2.82
C PRO A 75 15.20 -14.25 -3.17
N LEU A 76 16.46 -14.36 -3.61
CA LEU A 76 17.25 -13.20 -4.02
C LEU A 76 16.71 -12.56 -5.29
N ALA A 77 16.22 -13.36 -6.23
CA ALA A 77 15.56 -12.86 -7.43
C ALA A 77 14.24 -12.12 -7.08
N GLU A 78 13.51 -12.61 -6.08
CA GLU A 78 12.29 -11.93 -5.60
C GLU A 78 12.61 -10.56 -4.98
N VAL A 79 13.67 -10.44 -4.20
CA VAL A 79 14.13 -9.15 -3.67
C VAL A 79 14.53 -8.21 -4.80
N LYS A 80 15.24 -8.68 -5.82
CA LYS A 80 15.60 -7.89 -6.99
C LYS A 80 14.38 -7.40 -7.76
N LYS A 81 13.35 -8.24 -7.93
CA LYS A 81 12.08 -7.84 -8.55
C LYS A 81 11.37 -6.76 -7.73
N ALA A 82 11.33 -6.89 -6.41
CA ALA A 82 10.75 -5.89 -5.53
C ALA A 82 11.45 -4.53 -5.67
N LEU A 83 12.79 -4.52 -5.65
CA LEU A 83 13.59 -3.30 -5.83
C LEU A 83 13.39 -2.68 -7.21
N ALA A 84 13.32 -3.50 -8.26
CA ALA A 84 13.05 -3.03 -9.62
C ALA A 84 11.66 -2.38 -9.73
N ALA A 85 10.64 -2.99 -9.14
CA ALA A 85 9.29 -2.45 -9.09
C ALA A 85 9.25 -1.12 -8.33
N GLN A 86 9.91 -1.04 -7.18
CA GLN A 86 10.02 0.19 -6.39
C GLN A 86 10.72 1.30 -7.19
N LYS A 87 11.82 0.99 -7.83
CA LYS A 87 12.58 1.94 -8.66
C LYS A 87 11.77 2.43 -9.86
N ALA A 88 10.95 1.57 -10.44
CA ALA A 88 10.04 1.92 -11.54
C ALA A 88 8.84 2.75 -11.11
N GLY A 89 8.63 2.94 -9.81
CA GLY A 89 7.58 3.78 -9.27
C GLY A 89 6.30 3.06 -8.89
N ALA A 90 6.34 1.73 -8.68
CA ALA A 90 5.19 1.00 -8.15
C ALA A 90 4.76 1.55 -6.79
N ASP A 91 3.47 1.68 -6.59
CA ASP A 91 2.90 2.25 -5.36
C ASP A 91 2.77 1.21 -4.26
N THR A 92 2.50 -0.02 -4.64
CA THR A 92 2.33 -1.16 -3.73
C THR A 92 3.00 -2.40 -4.33
N LEU A 93 3.24 -3.38 -3.47
CA LEU A 93 3.82 -4.66 -3.84
C LEU A 93 2.96 -5.78 -3.30
N MET A 94 2.70 -6.79 -4.12
CA MET A 94 2.00 -7.99 -3.72
C MET A 94 2.93 -9.19 -3.83
N GLU A 95 3.26 -9.81 -2.72
CA GLU A 95 4.09 -10.99 -2.63
C GLU A 95 3.20 -12.23 -2.68
N LEU A 96 3.30 -13.01 -3.76
CA LEU A 96 2.43 -14.13 -4.09
C LEU A 96 3.18 -15.46 -4.17
N SER A 97 4.28 -15.63 -3.46
CA SER A 97 5.07 -16.85 -3.46
C SER A 97 4.24 -18.07 -3.10
N VAL A 98 4.44 -19.18 -3.84
CA VAL A 98 3.77 -20.46 -3.61
C VAL A 98 4.76 -21.60 -3.36
N GLY A 99 6.06 -21.37 -3.54
CA GLY A 99 7.13 -22.36 -3.34
C GLY A 99 8.20 -21.86 -2.39
N GLY A 100 8.83 -22.77 -1.65
CA GLY A 100 9.87 -22.47 -0.68
C GLY A 100 9.35 -22.08 0.69
N ASP A 101 10.23 -21.51 1.52
CA ASP A 101 9.86 -20.95 2.82
C ASP A 101 9.21 -19.57 2.62
N LEU A 102 7.89 -19.53 2.62
CA LEU A 102 7.13 -18.32 2.36
C LEU A 102 7.39 -17.22 3.38
N ASP A 103 7.54 -17.56 4.64
CA ASP A 103 7.78 -16.59 5.70
C ASP A 103 9.18 -15.97 5.58
N ALA A 104 10.20 -16.77 5.27
CA ALA A 104 11.54 -16.29 5.02
C ALA A 104 11.59 -15.36 3.80
N ILE A 105 10.94 -15.74 2.71
CA ILE A 105 10.86 -14.92 1.48
C ILE A 105 10.20 -13.56 1.77
N ARG A 106 9.10 -13.55 2.48
CA ARG A 106 8.39 -12.32 2.86
C ARG A 106 9.24 -11.41 3.74
N LYS A 107 9.96 -11.98 4.70
CA LYS A 107 10.89 -11.23 5.55
C LYS A 107 12.01 -10.59 4.74
N GLU A 108 12.59 -11.32 3.80
CA GLU A 108 13.64 -10.80 2.91
C GLU A 108 13.12 -9.65 2.04
N VAL A 109 11.96 -9.80 1.44
CA VAL A 109 11.35 -8.74 0.61
C VAL A 109 11.04 -7.49 1.43
N LEU A 110 10.64 -7.65 2.70
CA LEU A 110 10.31 -6.53 3.59
C LEU A 110 11.51 -5.88 4.26
N SER A 111 12.66 -6.49 4.21
CA SER A 111 13.87 -5.97 4.89
C SER A 111 14.46 -4.70 4.26
#